data_4ff3d94b8c7376c2b6368072af59994b
#
_entry.id   4ff3d94b8c7376c2b6368072af59994b
#
_cell.length_a   1.000
_cell.length_b   1.000
_cell.length_c   1.000
_cell.angle_alpha   90.00
_cell.angle_beta   90.00
_cell.angle_gamma   90.00
#
_symmetry.space_group_name_H-M   'P 1'
#
loop_
_entity.id
_entity.type
_entity.pdbx_description
1 polymer ?
#
loop_
_entity_poly.entity_id
_entity_poly.type
_entity_poly.pdbx_seq_one_letter_code
_entity_poly.pdbx_strand_id
1 'polypeptide(L)'
;MNFKAERINIALAGGIIGIISVALVLMGNPANMGFCLACFIRDTAGGLGLHRAEAVQYIRPEIIGLILGAMGLSMARGEFSPRGGSSPVTRFFLGFFVMIGCLMFLGCPFRMVLRLAGGDLNDVVGLVGFVAGIIVGVFFLKRGYSLRRTYKQGQGEGIILPLAQIALLILVVAAPAFIFFTAEGPGAKHAAIIISLAGGLIVGALAQYTRLCMVGGFRDMILFREPKLLIGFCMIFVTALIGNLALGKFNLGFVEQPVAHNDALWNFLGMLLAGFGCCLLGGCPLRQMVMAGEGNTDSAITYLGLLVGAAFCHNFGLAASGKGPTPNGKVAVIIGLIVLFIIAAVNTFSKKESAGTERS
;
A
#
# COMPACT_ATOMS: atom_id res chain seq x y z
N MET A 1 -13.38 -26.69 2.69
CA MET A 1 -12.57 -25.59 3.27
C MET A 1 -13.14 -25.23 4.64
N ASN A 2 -12.28 -25.19 5.68
CA ASN A 2 -12.76 -24.91 7.05
C ASN A 2 -12.74 -23.39 7.29
N PHE A 3 -13.86 -22.71 7.02
CA PHE A 3 -14.00 -21.24 7.15
C PHE A 3 -13.61 -20.73 8.55
N LYS A 4 -13.83 -21.53 9.60
CA LYS A 4 -13.44 -21.15 10.97
C LYS A 4 -11.91 -21.10 11.11
N ALA A 5 -11.19 -22.08 10.56
CA ALA A 5 -9.75 -22.11 10.59
C ALA A 5 -9.13 -20.93 9.80
N GLU A 6 -9.71 -20.58 8.66
CA GLU A 6 -9.21 -19.45 7.86
C GLU A 6 -9.39 -18.10 8.59
N ARG A 7 -10.51 -17.90 9.31
CA ARG A 7 -10.73 -16.70 10.12
C ARG A 7 -9.77 -16.62 11.30
N ILE A 8 -9.46 -17.75 11.94
CA ILE A 8 -8.45 -17.82 13.00
C ILE A 8 -7.07 -17.49 12.45
N ASN A 9 -6.68 -18.07 11.33
CA ASN A 9 -5.37 -17.83 10.72
C ASN A 9 -5.15 -16.36 10.34
N ILE A 10 -6.15 -15.70 9.78
CA ILE A 10 -6.03 -14.28 9.44
C ILE A 10 -6.05 -13.38 10.67
N ALA A 11 -6.78 -13.75 11.72
CA ALA A 11 -6.77 -13.05 13.00
C ALA A 11 -5.39 -13.13 13.65
N LEU A 12 -4.79 -14.31 13.70
CA LEU A 12 -3.43 -14.52 14.23
C LEU A 12 -2.39 -13.76 13.41
N ALA A 13 -2.47 -13.86 12.07
CA ALA A 13 -1.57 -13.11 11.19
C ALA A 13 -1.70 -11.60 11.39
N GLY A 14 -2.92 -11.07 11.44
CA GLY A 14 -3.17 -9.65 11.73
C GLY A 14 -2.59 -9.24 13.09
N GLY A 15 -2.78 -10.06 14.11
CA GLY A 15 -2.22 -9.84 15.45
C GLY A 15 -0.70 -9.76 15.44
N ILE A 16 -0.03 -10.72 14.82
CA ILE A 16 1.44 -10.75 14.70
C ILE A 16 1.94 -9.53 13.90
N ILE A 17 1.28 -9.18 12.80
CA ILE A 17 1.63 -8.02 11.98
C ILE A 17 1.51 -6.72 12.78
N GLY A 18 0.47 -6.56 13.60
CA GLY A 18 0.32 -5.41 14.47
C GLY A 18 1.42 -5.32 15.54
N ILE A 19 1.79 -6.45 16.15
CA ILE A 19 2.91 -6.52 17.10
C ILE A 19 4.23 -6.15 16.43
N ILE A 20 4.54 -6.69 15.24
CA ILE A 20 5.74 -6.35 14.48
C ILE A 20 5.77 -4.86 14.15
N SER A 21 4.64 -4.27 13.77
CA SER A 21 4.55 -2.85 13.45
C SER A 21 4.90 -1.96 14.66
N VAL A 22 4.44 -2.32 15.87
CA VAL A 22 4.78 -1.61 17.10
C VAL A 22 6.25 -1.83 17.48
N ALA A 23 6.74 -3.07 17.36
CA ALA A 23 8.14 -3.40 17.62
C ALA A 23 9.11 -2.62 16.74
N LEU A 24 8.81 -2.46 15.44
CA LEU A 24 9.63 -1.66 14.54
C LEU A 24 9.67 -0.18 14.93
N VAL A 25 8.58 0.37 15.48
CA VAL A 25 8.58 1.74 16.04
C VAL A 25 9.47 1.84 17.26
N LEU A 26 9.46 0.83 18.14
CA LEU A 26 10.38 0.78 19.29
C LEU A 26 11.85 0.70 18.89
N MET A 27 12.12 0.02 17.78
CA MET A 27 13.48 -0.20 17.27
C MET A 27 14.00 0.92 16.37
N GLY A 28 13.22 1.99 16.20
CA GLY A 28 13.70 3.21 15.52
C GLY A 28 12.86 3.71 14.36
N ASN A 29 11.86 2.97 13.89
CA ASN A 29 10.96 3.48 12.84
C ASN A 29 10.16 4.69 13.36
N PRO A 30 9.70 5.61 12.47
CA PRO A 30 8.94 6.76 12.89
C PRO A 30 7.65 6.35 13.62
N ALA A 31 7.24 7.15 14.60
CA ALA A 31 6.00 6.92 15.34
C ALA A 31 4.79 6.78 14.39
N ASN A 32 3.91 5.82 14.69
CA ASN A 32 2.76 5.45 13.84
C ASN A 32 3.11 5.05 12.40
N MET A 33 4.38 4.69 12.15
CA MET A 33 4.91 4.28 10.84
C MET A 33 5.78 3.02 10.95
N GLY A 34 5.42 2.10 11.85
CA GLY A 34 6.15 0.83 11.98
C GLY A 34 6.19 0.06 10.67
N PHE A 35 5.07 0.07 9.94
CA PHE A 35 4.98 -0.46 8.59
C PHE A 35 4.07 0.44 7.74
N CYS A 36 4.62 1.12 6.74
CA CYS A 36 3.86 1.97 5.81
C CYS A 36 4.33 1.78 4.38
N LEU A 37 3.52 1.11 3.56
CA LEU A 37 3.94 0.78 2.19
C LEU A 37 4.20 2.04 1.35
N ALA A 38 3.26 3.00 1.35
CA ALA A 38 3.42 4.22 0.56
C ALA A 38 4.62 5.06 1.01
N CYS A 39 4.78 5.29 2.34
CA CYS A 39 5.89 6.07 2.85
C CYS A 39 7.24 5.37 2.59
N PHE A 40 7.30 4.06 2.71
CA PHE A 40 8.52 3.29 2.51
C PHE A 40 8.91 3.16 1.03
N ILE A 41 7.93 3.08 0.11
CA ILE A 41 8.19 3.20 -1.33
C ILE A 41 8.70 4.61 -1.66
N ARG A 42 8.10 5.66 -1.07
CA ARG A 42 8.54 7.03 -1.20
C ARG A 42 10.00 7.21 -0.74
N ASP A 43 10.32 6.72 0.45
CA ASP A 43 11.67 6.80 1.00
C ASP A 43 12.67 6.04 0.10
N THR A 44 12.27 4.88 -0.42
CA THR A 44 13.09 4.12 -1.38
C THR A 44 13.31 4.89 -2.68
N ALA A 45 12.27 5.55 -3.23
CA ALA A 45 12.42 6.41 -4.39
C ALA A 45 13.44 7.55 -4.13
N GLY A 46 13.40 8.14 -2.94
CA GLY A 46 14.36 9.16 -2.52
C GLY A 46 15.76 8.61 -2.34
N GLY A 47 15.92 7.46 -1.69
CA GLY A 47 17.22 6.77 -1.55
C GLY A 47 17.86 6.45 -2.90
N LEU A 48 17.07 6.10 -3.92
CA LEU A 48 17.51 5.91 -5.30
C LEU A 48 17.76 7.22 -6.07
N GLY A 49 17.52 8.38 -5.44
CA GLY A 49 17.71 9.68 -6.08
C GLY A 49 16.64 10.05 -7.10
N LEU A 50 15.51 9.34 -7.15
CA LEU A 50 14.40 9.67 -8.04
C LEU A 50 13.66 10.96 -7.62
N HIS A 51 13.87 11.40 -6.38
CA HIS A 51 13.50 12.74 -5.89
C HIS A 51 14.54 13.26 -4.89
N ARG A 52 14.53 14.58 -4.63
CA ARG A 52 15.50 15.26 -3.79
C ARG A 52 14.94 15.79 -2.47
N ALA A 53 13.82 15.27 -2.01
CA ALA A 53 13.28 15.62 -0.69
C ALA A 53 14.14 15.01 0.42
N GLU A 54 15.05 15.80 0.98
CA GLU A 54 16.10 15.37 1.92
C GLU A 54 15.55 14.65 3.16
N ALA A 55 14.38 15.02 3.66
CA ALA A 55 13.77 14.41 4.84
C ALA A 55 13.30 12.96 4.67
N VAL A 56 13.28 12.42 3.43
CA VAL A 56 12.62 11.13 3.11
C VAL A 56 13.41 10.33 2.07
N GLN A 57 14.71 10.17 2.31
CA GLN A 57 15.64 9.42 1.45
C GLN A 57 16.24 8.24 2.22
N TYR A 58 15.72 7.04 2.02
CA TYR A 58 16.25 5.81 2.59
C TYR A 58 15.67 4.58 1.86
N ILE A 59 16.50 3.64 1.42
CA ILE A 59 16.02 2.37 0.87
C ILE A 59 15.50 1.51 2.03
N ARG A 60 14.21 1.23 2.04
CA ARG A 60 13.51 0.57 3.15
C ARG A 60 13.59 -0.96 3.09
N PRO A 61 14.36 -1.62 4.00
CA PRO A 61 14.47 -3.07 4.00
C PRO A 61 13.15 -3.79 4.30
N GLU A 62 12.18 -3.12 4.94
CA GLU A 62 10.85 -3.65 5.20
C GLU A 62 10.10 -4.00 3.91
N ILE A 63 10.23 -3.17 2.86
CA ILE A 63 9.60 -3.42 1.56
C ILE A 63 10.30 -4.57 0.84
N ILE A 64 11.63 -4.60 0.91
CA ILE A 64 12.44 -5.68 0.35
C ILE A 64 12.03 -7.01 0.99
N GLY A 65 12.03 -7.06 2.32
CA GLY A 65 11.63 -8.24 3.08
C GLY A 65 10.20 -8.69 2.78
N LEU A 66 9.26 -7.75 2.66
CA LEU A 66 7.86 -8.07 2.36
C LEU A 66 7.72 -8.81 1.02
N ILE A 67 8.35 -8.33 -0.04
CA ILE A 67 8.27 -8.95 -1.37
C ILE A 67 9.00 -10.29 -1.37
N LEU A 68 10.20 -10.38 -0.76
CA LEU A 68 10.97 -11.61 -0.68
C LEU A 68 10.31 -12.66 0.23
N GLY A 69 9.68 -12.25 1.34
CA GLY A 69 8.94 -13.15 2.22
C GLY A 69 7.70 -13.74 1.55
N ALA A 70 6.98 -12.93 0.77
CA ALA A 70 5.87 -13.40 -0.05
C ALA A 70 6.35 -14.37 -1.14
N MET A 71 7.47 -14.08 -1.81
CA MET A 71 8.09 -14.97 -2.80
C MET A 71 8.51 -16.31 -2.16
N GLY A 72 9.26 -16.24 -1.06
CA GLY A 72 9.77 -17.44 -0.39
C GLY A 72 8.65 -18.39 0.03
N LEU A 73 7.60 -17.85 0.66
CA LEU A 73 6.46 -18.67 1.06
C LEU A 73 5.65 -19.19 -0.13
N SER A 74 5.44 -18.36 -1.17
CA SER A 74 4.72 -18.81 -2.37
C SER A 74 5.46 -19.92 -3.11
N MET A 75 6.80 -19.87 -3.18
CA MET A 75 7.62 -20.95 -3.72
C MET A 75 7.54 -22.21 -2.87
N ALA A 76 7.68 -22.09 -1.54
CA ALA A 76 7.61 -23.22 -0.62
C ALA A 76 6.26 -23.95 -0.66
N ARG A 77 5.18 -23.23 -0.99
CA ARG A 77 3.82 -23.80 -1.11
C ARG A 77 3.46 -24.21 -2.54
N GLY A 78 4.36 -24.04 -3.52
CA GLY A 78 4.04 -24.29 -4.93
C GLY A 78 3.00 -23.32 -5.52
N GLU A 79 2.82 -22.15 -4.91
CA GLU A 79 1.85 -21.11 -5.32
C GLU A 79 2.49 -20.01 -6.18
N PHE A 80 3.82 -20.04 -6.37
CA PHE A 80 4.51 -19.10 -7.25
C PHE A 80 4.03 -19.28 -8.68
N SER A 81 3.37 -18.25 -9.23
CA SER A 81 2.70 -18.37 -10.53
C SER A 81 2.93 -17.11 -11.36
N PRO A 82 3.96 -17.09 -12.21
CA PRO A 82 4.22 -15.98 -13.14
C PRO A 82 3.02 -15.76 -14.07
N ARG A 83 2.47 -14.56 -13.99
CA ARG A 83 1.29 -14.15 -14.78
C ARG A 83 1.21 -12.64 -14.90
N GLY A 84 0.66 -12.16 -16.01
CA GLY A 84 0.49 -10.74 -16.26
C GLY A 84 -0.14 -10.44 -17.61
N GLY A 85 0.04 -9.23 -18.11
CA GLY A 85 -0.51 -8.77 -19.39
C GLY A 85 -1.94 -8.21 -19.31
N SER A 86 -2.46 -8.01 -18.08
CA SER A 86 -3.77 -7.45 -17.84
C SER A 86 -3.70 -5.93 -17.72
N SER A 87 -3.79 -5.24 -18.84
CA SER A 87 -3.84 -3.76 -18.93
C SER A 87 -2.68 -3.06 -18.18
N PRO A 88 -1.41 -3.31 -18.53
CA PRO A 88 -0.25 -2.83 -17.76
C PRO A 88 -0.20 -1.31 -17.62
N VAL A 89 -0.50 -0.56 -18.69
CA VAL A 89 -0.52 0.91 -18.66
C VAL A 89 -1.56 1.44 -17.66
N THR A 90 -2.77 0.87 -17.69
CA THR A 90 -3.83 1.24 -16.74
C THR A 90 -3.40 0.94 -15.30
N ARG A 91 -2.76 -0.19 -15.04
CA ARG A 91 -2.27 -0.56 -13.71
C ARG A 91 -1.18 0.37 -13.20
N PHE A 92 -0.29 0.79 -14.10
CA PHE A 92 0.72 1.79 -13.78
C PHE A 92 0.07 3.11 -13.31
N PHE A 93 -0.88 3.66 -14.09
CA PHE A 93 -1.56 4.90 -13.73
C PHE A 93 -2.44 4.76 -12.48
N LEU A 94 -3.11 3.63 -12.30
CA LEU A 94 -3.84 3.38 -11.05
C LEU A 94 -2.89 3.40 -9.84
N GLY A 95 -1.72 2.74 -9.93
CA GLY A 95 -0.69 2.79 -8.90
C GLY A 95 -0.17 4.20 -8.65
N PHE A 96 0.10 4.95 -9.72
CA PHE A 96 0.55 6.34 -9.67
C PHE A 96 -0.44 7.24 -8.90
N PHE A 97 -1.74 7.20 -9.23
CA PHE A 97 -2.75 8.01 -8.55
C PHE A 97 -3.06 7.52 -7.12
N VAL A 98 -2.99 6.21 -6.86
CA VAL A 98 -3.05 5.67 -5.50
C VAL A 98 -1.95 6.28 -4.64
N MET A 99 -0.72 6.41 -5.16
CA MET A 99 0.38 7.03 -4.42
C MET A 99 0.11 8.52 -4.14
N ILE A 100 -0.44 9.27 -5.09
CA ILE A 100 -0.84 10.67 -4.87
C ILE A 100 -1.83 10.77 -3.70
N GLY A 101 -2.87 9.92 -3.69
CA GLY A 101 -3.84 9.87 -2.58
C GLY A 101 -3.19 9.53 -1.25
N CYS A 102 -2.31 8.53 -1.23
CA CYS A 102 -1.57 8.12 -0.04
C CYS A 102 -0.64 9.22 0.48
N LEU A 103 0.02 9.99 -0.38
CA LEU A 103 0.94 11.06 0.03
C LEU A 103 0.22 12.37 0.34
N MET A 104 -1.02 12.56 -0.12
CA MET A 104 -1.91 13.60 0.37
C MET A 104 -2.30 13.35 1.83
N PHE A 105 -2.68 12.11 2.16
CA PHE A 105 -3.05 11.67 3.52
C PHE A 105 -1.84 11.45 4.44
N LEU A 106 -0.63 11.35 3.86
CA LEU A 106 0.62 10.94 4.53
C LEU A 106 0.57 9.51 5.07
N GLY A 107 -0.09 8.59 4.34
CA GLY A 107 -0.14 7.18 4.73
C GLY A 107 -0.92 6.32 3.75
N CYS A 108 -0.55 5.04 3.64
CA CYS A 108 -1.35 4.04 2.93
C CYS A 108 -2.46 3.49 3.84
N PRO A 109 -3.43 2.72 3.32
CA PRO A 109 -4.49 2.12 4.13
C PRO A 109 -3.98 1.25 5.30
N PHE A 110 -2.79 0.67 5.18
CA PHE A 110 -2.18 -0.06 6.28
C PHE A 110 -1.69 0.89 7.39
N ARG A 111 -1.01 1.98 7.04
CA ARG A 111 -0.59 2.98 8.03
C ARG A 111 -1.76 3.68 8.69
N MET A 112 -2.86 3.91 7.98
CA MET A 112 -4.09 4.45 8.54
C MET A 112 -4.56 3.65 9.75
N VAL A 113 -4.50 2.31 9.70
CA VAL A 113 -4.83 1.45 10.84
C VAL A 113 -3.88 1.68 12.01
N LEU A 114 -2.58 1.82 11.75
CA LEU A 114 -1.56 2.02 12.79
C LEU A 114 -1.66 3.41 13.44
N ARG A 115 -1.96 4.45 12.66
CA ARG A 115 -2.18 5.81 13.17
C ARG A 115 -3.44 5.85 14.03
N LEU A 116 -4.54 5.24 13.56
CA LEU A 116 -5.77 5.12 14.33
C LEU A 116 -5.52 4.39 15.66
N ALA A 117 -4.72 3.32 15.64
CA ALA A 117 -4.28 2.60 16.85
C ALA A 117 -3.32 3.42 17.74
N GLY A 118 -2.72 4.47 17.21
CA GLY A 118 -1.93 5.46 17.95
C GLY A 118 -2.75 6.61 18.53
N GLY A 119 -4.05 6.69 18.23
CA GLY A 119 -4.94 7.74 18.73
C GLY A 119 -5.14 8.91 17.76
N ASP A 120 -4.67 8.84 16.53
CA ASP A 120 -4.82 9.89 15.52
C ASP A 120 -6.25 9.91 14.96
N LEU A 121 -7.06 10.89 15.39
CA LEU A 121 -8.45 11.02 14.95
C LEU A 121 -8.59 11.52 13.50
N ASN A 122 -7.54 12.06 12.88
CA ASN A 122 -7.56 12.38 11.45
C ASN A 122 -7.76 11.13 10.62
N ASP A 123 -7.38 9.96 11.14
CA ASP A 123 -7.52 8.68 10.47
C ASP A 123 -8.96 8.15 10.46
N VAL A 124 -9.82 8.63 11.38
CA VAL A 124 -11.26 8.37 11.28
C VAL A 124 -11.82 9.01 10.01
N VAL A 125 -11.43 10.26 9.74
CA VAL A 125 -11.82 10.98 8.52
C VAL A 125 -11.22 10.29 7.28
N GLY A 126 -9.95 9.89 7.36
CA GLY A 126 -9.29 9.11 6.30
C GLY A 126 -9.98 7.78 6.04
N LEU A 127 -10.39 7.06 7.09
CA LEU A 127 -11.12 5.79 6.97
C LEU A 127 -12.47 5.97 6.27
N VAL A 128 -13.22 7.02 6.62
CA VAL A 128 -14.48 7.35 5.95
C VAL A 128 -14.24 7.63 4.46
N GLY A 129 -13.22 8.43 4.12
CA GLY A 129 -12.82 8.67 2.74
C GLY A 129 -12.43 7.38 2.00
N PHE A 130 -11.64 6.52 2.65
CA PHE A 130 -11.21 5.24 2.10
C PHE A 130 -12.38 4.31 1.78
N VAL A 131 -13.31 4.16 2.71
CA VAL A 131 -14.52 3.34 2.51
C VAL A 131 -15.41 3.95 1.42
N ALA A 132 -15.58 5.28 1.39
CA ALA A 132 -16.32 5.97 0.32
C ALA A 132 -15.71 5.68 -1.06
N GLY A 133 -14.37 5.74 -1.18
CA GLY A 133 -13.66 5.38 -2.42
C GLY A 133 -13.87 3.93 -2.82
N ILE A 134 -13.87 3.00 -1.87
CA ILE A 134 -14.17 1.59 -2.12
C ILE A 134 -15.62 1.40 -2.60
N ILE A 135 -16.59 2.11 -2.02
CA ILE A 135 -18.00 2.07 -2.44
C ILE A 135 -18.14 2.51 -3.89
N VAL A 136 -17.46 3.60 -4.28
CA VAL A 136 -17.42 4.05 -5.69
C VAL A 136 -16.80 2.96 -6.57
N GLY A 137 -15.70 2.35 -6.18
CA GLY A 137 -15.07 1.26 -6.92
C GLY A 137 -15.99 0.04 -7.06
N VAL A 138 -16.67 -0.35 -5.98
CA VAL A 138 -17.65 -1.46 -5.95
C VAL A 138 -18.82 -1.21 -6.92
N PHE A 139 -19.26 0.04 -7.04
CA PHE A 139 -20.30 0.41 -8.02
C PHE A 139 -19.86 0.05 -9.46
N PHE A 140 -18.60 0.32 -9.85
CA PHE A 140 -18.08 -0.06 -11.16
C PHE A 140 -17.85 -1.57 -11.28
N LEU A 141 -17.35 -2.23 -10.22
CA LEU A 141 -17.17 -3.69 -10.20
C LEU A 141 -18.51 -4.43 -10.45
N LYS A 142 -19.59 -4.00 -9.80
CA LYS A 142 -20.94 -4.56 -10.01
C LYS A 142 -21.47 -4.35 -11.43
N ARG A 143 -20.96 -3.36 -12.15
CA ARG A 143 -21.32 -3.07 -13.54
C ARG A 143 -20.42 -3.75 -14.58
N GLY A 144 -19.44 -4.56 -14.14
CA GLY A 144 -18.61 -5.35 -15.03
C GLY A 144 -17.22 -4.73 -15.30
N TYR A 145 -16.77 -3.77 -14.47
CA TYR A 145 -15.39 -3.28 -14.54
C TYR A 145 -14.40 -4.44 -14.47
N SER A 146 -13.43 -4.45 -15.37
CA SER A 146 -12.38 -5.47 -15.43
C SER A 146 -11.14 -4.93 -16.12
N LEU A 147 -9.97 -5.21 -15.55
CA LEU A 147 -8.66 -4.96 -16.16
C LEU A 147 -8.24 -6.06 -17.16
N ARG A 148 -9.20 -6.86 -17.66
CA ARG A 148 -9.00 -7.99 -18.56
C ARG A 148 -8.31 -9.19 -17.91
N ARG A 149 -8.01 -10.23 -18.73
CA ARG A 149 -7.41 -11.49 -18.25
C ARG A 149 -5.90 -11.37 -18.13
N THR A 150 -5.34 -12.05 -17.14
CA THR A 150 -3.90 -12.31 -17.05
C THR A 150 -3.55 -13.56 -17.85
N TYR A 151 -2.35 -13.59 -18.40
CA TYR A 151 -1.79 -14.73 -19.12
C TYR A 151 -0.63 -15.31 -18.31
N LYS A 152 -0.43 -16.63 -18.46
CA LYS A 152 0.74 -17.31 -17.88
C LYS A 152 2.00 -16.80 -18.58
N GLN A 153 3.04 -16.50 -17.82
CA GLN A 153 4.32 -15.98 -18.29
C GLN A 153 5.47 -16.91 -17.93
N GLY A 154 6.64 -16.67 -18.49
CA GLY A 154 7.87 -17.38 -18.15
C GLY A 154 8.28 -17.10 -16.69
N GLN A 155 8.96 -18.06 -16.07
CA GLN A 155 9.43 -17.91 -14.69
C GLN A 155 10.35 -16.69 -14.52
N GLY A 156 11.17 -16.39 -15.52
CA GLY A 156 12.06 -15.23 -15.51
C GLY A 156 11.32 -13.90 -15.32
N GLU A 157 10.17 -13.72 -15.97
CA GLU A 157 9.39 -12.48 -15.86
C GLU A 157 8.84 -12.26 -14.45
N GLY A 158 8.37 -13.34 -13.80
CA GLY A 158 7.83 -13.26 -12.43
C GLY A 158 8.89 -12.99 -11.37
N ILE A 159 10.17 -13.29 -11.64
CA ILE A 159 11.28 -13.15 -10.70
C ILE A 159 11.93 -11.76 -10.79
N ILE A 160 11.72 -10.99 -11.87
CA ILE A 160 12.40 -9.71 -12.11
C ILE A 160 12.26 -8.75 -10.92
N LEU A 161 11.05 -8.51 -10.41
CA LEU A 161 10.86 -7.58 -9.29
C LEU A 161 11.48 -8.10 -7.98
N PRO A 162 11.31 -9.37 -7.56
CA PRO A 162 12.05 -9.94 -6.44
C PRO A 162 13.59 -9.81 -6.58
N LEU A 163 14.15 -10.04 -7.76
CA LEU A 163 15.59 -9.84 -8.01
C LEU A 163 15.99 -8.37 -7.86
N ALA A 164 15.17 -7.44 -8.33
CA ALA A 164 15.39 -6.00 -8.11
C ALA A 164 15.40 -5.66 -6.60
N GLN A 165 14.59 -6.34 -5.77
CA GLN A 165 14.62 -6.15 -4.32
C GLN A 165 15.93 -6.65 -3.71
N ILE A 166 16.50 -7.75 -4.20
CA ILE A 166 17.83 -8.22 -3.75
C ILE A 166 18.90 -7.19 -4.14
N ALA A 167 18.84 -6.63 -5.34
CA ALA A 167 19.75 -5.56 -5.75
C ALA A 167 19.61 -4.33 -4.82
N LEU A 168 18.39 -3.92 -4.45
CA LEU A 168 18.16 -2.84 -3.49
C LEU A 168 18.73 -3.16 -2.10
N LEU A 169 18.65 -4.43 -1.66
CA LEU A 169 19.25 -4.85 -0.40
C LEU A 169 20.79 -4.72 -0.45
N ILE A 170 21.40 -5.11 -1.54
CA ILE A 170 22.85 -4.92 -1.75
C ILE A 170 23.20 -3.44 -1.72
N LEU A 171 22.42 -2.58 -2.38
CA LEU A 171 22.65 -1.14 -2.43
C LEU A 171 22.53 -0.49 -1.04
N VAL A 172 21.56 -0.85 -0.23
CA VAL A 172 21.41 -0.27 1.12
C VAL A 172 22.52 -0.72 2.07
N VAL A 173 23.04 -1.94 1.91
CA VAL A 173 24.15 -2.46 2.73
C VAL A 173 25.49 -1.90 2.28
N ALA A 174 25.75 -1.84 0.97
CA ALA A 174 26.97 -1.33 0.40
C ALA A 174 27.10 0.20 0.48
N ALA A 175 25.95 0.90 0.58
CA ALA A 175 25.84 2.36 0.68
C ALA A 175 26.76 3.14 -0.29
N PRO A 176 26.73 2.85 -1.61
CA PRO A 176 27.59 3.55 -2.55
C PRO A 176 27.21 5.04 -2.64
N ALA A 177 28.14 5.89 -3.06
CA ALA A 177 27.99 7.36 -3.05
C ALA A 177 26.79 7.91 -3.86
N PHE A 178 26.21 7.12 -4.76
CA PHE A 178 25.03 7.52 -5.54
C PHE A 178 23.70 7.19 -4.85
N ILE A 179 23.71 6.50 -3.70
CA ILE A 179 22.54 6.26 -2.86
C ILE A 179 22.45 7.34 -1.81
N PHE A 180 21.24 7.88 -1.62
CA PHE A 180 20.98 8.97 -0.70
C PHE A 180 20.42 8.47 0.63
N PHE A 181 20.94 9.04 1.71
CA PHE A 181 20.50 8.76 3.07
C PHE A 181 20.14 10.08 3.76
N THR A 182 18.97 10.10 4.35
CA THR A 182 18.49 11.26 5.13
C THR A 182 19.28 11.39 6.43
N ALA A 183 19.78 12.57 6.73
CA ALA A 183 20.42 12.90 8.01
C ALA A 183 19.37 13.22 9.10
N GLU A 184 18.28 13.93 8.73
CA GLU A 184 17.24 14.39 9.67
C GLU A 184 15.83 14.18 9.08
N GLY A 185 14.84 13.88 9.91
CA GLY A 185 13.46 13.69 9.48
C GLY A 185 12.99 12.24 9.49
N PRO A 186 11.85 11.94 8.87
CA PRO A 186 11.28 10.58 8.89
C PRO A 186 12.16 9.53 8.21
N GLY A 187 12.93 9.91 7.19
CA GLY A 187 13.84 8.99 6.49
C GLY A 187 15.03 8.54 7.34
N ALA A 188 15.52 9.41 8.25
CA ALA A 188 16.59 9.07 9.19
C ALA A 188 16.14 8.11 10.30
N LYS A 189 14.83 8.01 10.55
CA LYS A 189 14.27 7.12 11.54
C LYS A 189 14.01 5.76 10.92
N HIS A 190 14.79 4.77 11.32
CA HIS A 190 14.64 3.38 10.87
C HIS A 190 15.24 2.40 11.88
N ALA A 191 14.66 1.23 11.98
CA ALA A 191 15.26 0.12 12.71
C ALA A 191 16.51 -0.39 11.96
N ALA A 192 17.33 -1.18 12.64
CA ALA A 192 18.49 -1.81 12.01
C ALA A 192 18.07 -2.62 10.77
N ILE A 193 18.89 -2.65 9.72
CA ILE A 193 18.59 -3.28 8.43
C ILE A 193 18.10 -4.72 8.61
N ILE A 194 18.77 -5.51 9.46
CA ILE A 194 18.44 -6.91 9.72
C ILE A 194 17.03 -7.03 10.36
N ILE A 195 16.70 -6.15 11.29
CA ILE A 195 15.41 -6.14 12.00
C ILE A 195 14.28 -5.74 11.04
N SER A 196 14.49 -4.67 10.26
CA SER A 196 13.59 -4.20 9.22
C SER A 196 13.32 -5.28 8.17
N LEU A 197 14.38 -5.94 7.70
CA LEU A 197 14.30 -7.03 6.72
C LEU A 197 13.54 -8.23 7.30
N ALA A 198 13.86 -8.67 8.53
CA ALA A 198 13.18 -9.78 9.19
C ALA A 198 11.70 -9.49 9.41
N GLY A 199 11.36 -8.28 9.90
CA GLY A 199 9.99 -7.83 10.02
C GLY A 199 9.25 -7.87 8.69
N GLY A 200 9.88 -7.38 7.61
CA GLY A 200 9.35 -7.44 6.25
C GLY A 200 9.11 -8.87 5.78
N LEU A 201 10.08 -9.78 5.94
CA LEU A 201 9.97 -11.19 5.56
C LEU A 201 8.78 -11.87 6.23
N ILE A 202 8.60 -11.68 7.55
CA ILE A 202 7.50 -12.26 8.31
C ILE A 202 6.16 -11.69 7.85
N VAL A 203 6.07 -10.35 7.73
CA VAL A 203 4.83 -9.68 7.27
C VAL A 203 4.47 -10.13 5.86
N GLY A 204 5.44 -10.23 4.95
CA GLY A 204 5.24 -10.68 3.58
C GLY A 204 4.73 -12.13 3.51
N ALA A 205 5.33 -13.03 4.27
CA ALA A 205 4.91 -14.42 4.36
C ALA A 205 3.49 -14.55 4.94
N LEU A 206 3.18 -13.87 6.05
CA LEU A 206 1.86 -13.90 6.67
C LEU A 206 0.78 -13.30 5.77
N ALA A 207 1.08 -12.19 5.09
CA ALA A 207 0.16 -11.56 4.15
C ALA A 207 -0.05 -12.40 2.88
N GLN A 208 0.96 -13.14 2.43
CA GLN A 208 0.84 -14.12 1.35
C GLN A 208 -0.07 -15.27 1.77
N TYR A 209 0.21 -15.88 2.94
CA TYR A 209 -0.55 -17.02 3.46
C TYR A 209 -2.03 -16.73 3.62
N THR A 210 -2.36 -15.57 4.19
CA THR A 210 -3.74 -15.19 4.53
C THR A 210 -4.47 -14.41 3.44
N ARG A 211 -3.74 -14.00 2.38
CA ARG A 211 -4.25 -13.10 1.33
C ARG A 211 -4.67 -11.73 1.89
N LEU A 212 -4.06 -11.29 2.99
CA LEU A 212 -4.40 -10.05 3.69
C LEU A 212 -4.43 -8.85 2.74
N CYS A 213 -5.51 -8.08 2.82
CA CYS A 213 -5.73 -6.89 1.99
C CYS A 213 -6.63 -5.89 2.71
N MET A 214 -6.16 -4.66 2.89
CA MET A 214 -6.93 -3.61 3.58
C MET A 214 -8.20 -3.25 2.81
N VAL A 215 -8.10 -3.09 1.48
CA VAL A 215 -9.26 -2.85 0.61
C VAL A 215 -10.20 -4.05 0.59
N GLY A 216 -9.63 -5.26 0.50
CA GLY A 216 -10.40 -6.50 0.48
C GLY A 216 -11.32 -6.62 1.68
N GLY A 217 -10.89 -6.18 2.86
CA GLY A 217 -11.72 -6.21 4.06
C GLY A 217 -13.06 -5.52 3.91
N PHE A 218 -13.06 -4.30 3.39
CA PHE A 218 -14.29 -3.52 3.18
C PHE A 218 -15.01 -3.90 1.89
N ARG A 219 -14.27 -4.11 0.79
CA ARG A 219 -14.84 -4.51 -0.50
C ARG A 219 -15.62 -5.82 -0.40
N ASP A 220 -15.04 -6.85 0.20
CA ASP A 220 -15.64 -8.17 0.27
C ASP A 220 -16.82 -8.19 1.25
N MET A 221 -16.77 -7.37 2.30
CA MET A 221 -17.90 -7.14 3.18
C MET A 221 -19.09 -6.48 2.46
N ILE A 222 -18.84 -5.50 1.57
CA ILE A 222 -19.87 -4.80 0.80
C ILE A 222 -20.42 -5.68 -0.33
N LEU A 223 -19.56 -6.47 -1.00
CA LEU A 223 -19.96 -7.31 -2.15
C LEU A 223 -20.60 -8.63 -1.74
N PHE A 224 -20.01 -9.30 -0.75
CA PHE A 224 -20.30 -10.70 -0.44
C PHE A 224 -20.70 -10.92 1.02
N ARG A 225 -20.70 -9.89 1.87
CA ARG A 225 -20.86 -9.96 3.32
C ARG A 225 -19.84 -10.91 3.98
N GLU A 226 -18.63 -11.03 3.40
CA GLU A 226 -17.57 -11.89 3.93
C GLU A 226 -16.59 -11.06 4.78
N PRO A 227 -16.55 -11.27 6.12
CA PRO A 227 -15.75 -10.46 7.05
C PRO A 227 -14.30 -10.94 7.17
N LYS A 228 -13.87 -12.02 6.52
CA LYS A 228 -12.57 -12.65 6.73
C LYS A 228 -11.41 -11.65 6.70
N LEU A 229 -11.27 -10.86 5.63
CA LEU A 229 -10.18 -9.90 5.50
C LEU A 229 -10.34 -8.72 6.47
N LEU A 230 -11.56 -8.34 6.80
CA LEU A 230 -11.84 -7.30 7.80
C LEU A 230 -11.41 -7.73 9.21
N ILE A 231 -11.52 -9.01 9.56
CA ILE A 231 -11.00 -9.55 10.82
C ILE A 231 -9.48 -9.30 10.91
N GLY A 232 -8.72 -9.53 9.83
CA GLY A 232 -7.29 -9.25 9.79
C GLY A 232 -6.98 -7.76 10.04
N PHE A 233 -7.74 -6.87 9.39
CA PHE A 233 -7.66 -5.42 9.60
C PHE A 233 -7.92 -5.05 11.08
N CYS A 234 -9.01 -5.57 11.67
CA CYS A 234 -9.35 -5.30 13.06
C CYS A 234 -8.30 -5.84 14.04
N MET A 235 -7.71 -7.00 13.77
CA MET A 235 -6.67 -7.58 14.63
C MET A 235 -5.37 -6.79 14.59
N ILE A 236 -4.98 -6.23 13.44
CA ILE A 236 -3.86 -5.29 13.36
C ILE A 236 -4.13 -4.07 14.24
N PHE A 237 -5.34 -3.50 14.13
CA PHE A 237 -5.75 -2.36 14.95
C PHE A 237 -5.67 -2.67 16.45
N VAL A 238 -6.30 -3.76 16.88
CA VAL A 238 -6.38 -4.13 18.31
C VAL A 238 -4.99 -4.37 18.91
N THR A 239 -4.13 -5.13 18.23
CA THR A 239 -2.79 -5.43 18.75
C THR A 239 -1.87 -4.22 18.72
N ALA A 240 -1.98 -3.35 17.70
CA ALA A 240 -1.24 -2.10 17.66
C ALA A 240 -1.73 -1.10 18.73
N LEU A 241 -3.04 -1.03 18.99
CA LEU A 241 -3.63 -0.22 20.06
C LEU A 241 -3.13 -0.65 21.44
N ILE A 242 -3.21 -1.95 21.73
CA ILE A 242 -2.70 -2.50 22.99
C ILE A 242 -1.21 -2.19 23.14
N GLY A 243 -0.41 -2.39 22.09
CA GLY A 243 1.00 -2.07 22.09
C GLY A 243 1.29 -0.59 22.34
N ASN A 244 0.58 0.32 21.66
CA ASN A 244 0.75 1.76 21.86
C ASN A 244 0.33 2.22 23.28
N LEU A 245 -0.75 1.66 23.83
CA LEU A 245 -1.18 1.92 25.22
C LEU A 245 -0.14 1.43 26.22
N ALA A 246 0.33 0.20 26.07
CA ALA A 246 1.33 -0.39 26.97
C ALA A 246 2.66 0.36 26.97
N LEU A 247 3.01 1.00 25.85
CA LEU A 247 4.27 1.72 25.67
C LEU A 247 4.15 3.24 25.90
N GLY A 248 2.99 3.73 26.30
CA GLY A 248 2.76 5.17 26.50
C GLY A 248 2.88 6.00 25.20
N LYS A 249 2.68 5.37 24.04
CA LYS A 249 2.76 6.03 22.72
C LYS A 249 1.38 6.38 22.13
N PHE A 250 0.34 6.18 22.91
CA PHE A 250 -1.02 6.55 22.50
C PHE A 250 -1.28 8.03 22.76
N ASN A 251 -1.62 8.79 21.72
CA ASN A 251 -1.94 10.20 21.78
C ASN A 251 -3.27 10.46 21.09
N LEU A 252 -4.36 10.57 21.86
CA LEU A 252 -5.70 10.78 21.29
C LEU A 252 -5.90 12.24 20.90
N GLY A 253 -6.12 12.51 19.63
CA GLY A 253 -6.40 13.86 19.15
C GLY A 253 -6.22 14.05 17.65
N PHE A 254 -6.51 15.26 17.19
CA PHE A 254 -6.31 15.68 15.81
C PHE A 254 -4.97 16.41 15.60
N VAL A 255 -4.44 17.01 16.66
CA VAL A 255 -3.26 17.89 16.62
C VAL A 255 -2.05 17.16 17.17
N GLU A 256 -0.85 17.58 16.74
CA GLU A 256 0.44 17.01 17.17
C GLU A 256 0.62 15.51 16.87
N GLN A 257 -0.07 15.05 15.84
CA GLN A 257 0.08 13.64 15.41
C GLN A 257 1.36 13.45 14.57
N PRO A 258 2.11 12.36 14.81
CA PRO A 258 3.37 12.12 14.11
C PRO A 258 3.19 11.96 12.59
N VAL A 259 3.88 12.82 11.81
CA VAL A 259 3.87 12.78 10.34
C VAL A 259 2.44 12.78 9.79
N ALA A 260 1.61 13.66 10.28
CA ALA A 260 0.20 13.82 9.92
C ALA A 260 -0.16 15.30 9.84
N HIS A 261 -1.21 15.64 9.12
CA HIS A 261 -1.84 16.96 9.13
C HIS A 261 -3.33 16.82 9.50
N ASN A 262 -3.92 17.90 9.96
CA ASN A 262 -5.29 17.96 10.47
C ASN A 262 -6.31 18.55 9.49
N ASP A 263 -5.98 18.71 8.20
CA ASP A 263 -6.92 19.13 7.18
C ASP A 263 -7.87 17.99 6.82
N ALA A 264 -9.07 17.99 7.42
CA ALA A 264 -10.05 16.92 7.30
C ALA A 264 -10.49 16.67 5.85
N LEU A 265 -10.71 17.73 5.06
CA LEU A 265 -11.16 17.60 3.67
C LEU A 265 -10.13 16.84 2.82
N TRP A 266 -8.85 17.18 2.97
CA TRP A 266 -7.79 16.58 2.16
C TRP A 266 -7.36 15.22 2.69
N ASN A 267 -7.52 14.93 3.97
CA ASN A 267 -7.45 13.58 4.52
C ASN A 267 -8.54 12.68 3.92
N PHE A 268 -9.79 13.17 3.84
CA PHE A 268 -10.90 12.45 3.22
C PHE A 268 -10.67 12.23 1.72
N LEU A 269 -10.39 13.30 0.94
CA LEU A 269 -10.24 13.20 -0.52
C LEU A 269 -9.01 12.39 -0.93
N GLY A 270 -7.89 12.49 -0.21
CA GLY A 270 -6.70 11.69 -0.44
C GLY A 270 -6.99 10.20 -0.26
N MET A 271 -7.67 9.83 0.82
CA MET A 271 -8.04 8.45 1.09
C MET A 271 -9.18 7.94 0.21
N LEU A 272 -10.09 8.83 -0.24
CA LEU A 272 -11.10 8.51 -1.26
C LEU A 272 -10.41 8.12 -2.58
N LEU A 273 -9.43 8.91 -3.02
CA LEU A 273 -8.64 8.61 -4.22
C LEU A 273 -7.90 7.27 -4.08
N ALA A 274 -7.23 7.05 -2.93
CA ALA A 274 -6.51 5.81 -2.65
C ALA A 274 -7.45 4.60 -2.59
N GLY A 275 -8.58 4.71 -1.90
CA GLY A 275 -9.58 3.64 -1.78
C GLY A 275 -10.19 3.25 -3.12
N PHE A 276 -10.57 4.25 -3.93
CA PHE A 276 -11.11 4.04 -5.27
C PHE A 276 -10.08 3.36 -6.18
N GLY A 277 -8.86 3.90 -6.28
CA GLY A 277 -7.80 3.32 -7.10
C GLY A 277 -7.42 1.89 -6.67
N CYS A 278 -7.28 1.65 -5.37
CA CYS A 278 -7.01 0.31 -4.83
C CYS A 278 -8.14 -0.68 -5.11
N CYS A 279 -9.40 -0.23 -5.10
CA CYS A 279 -10.55 -1.08 -5.46
C CYS A 279 -10.50 -1.47 -6.93
N LEU A 280 -10.17 -0.54 -7.83
CA LEU A 280 -10.00 -0.78 -9.27
C LEU A 280 -8.79 -1.69 -9.57
N LEU A 281 -7.70 -1.58 -8.80
CA LEU A 281 -6.52 -2.46 -8.88
C LEU A 281 -6.80 -3.89 -8.36
N GLY A 282 -7.87 -4.07 -7.60
CA GLY A 282 -8.18 -5.33 -6.94
C GLY A 282 -7.40 -5.59 -5.66
N GLY A 283 -6.63 -4.62 -5.13
CA GLY A 283 -5.88 -4.74 -3.88
C GLY A 283 -5.13 -3.47 -3.48
N CYS A 284 -4.96 -3.29 -2.16
CA CYS A 284 -4.17 -2.19 -1.60
C CYS A 284 -2.66 -2.36 -1.90
N PRO A 285 -1.81 -1.35 -1.64
CA PRO A 285 -0.37 -1.46 -1.86
C PRO A 285 0.28 -2.70 -1.23
N LEU A 286 -0.14 -3.09 -0.01
CA LEU A 286 0.31 -4.34 0.61
C LEU A 286 0.03 -5.55 -0.30
N ARG A 287 -1.21 -5.71 -0.74
CA ARG A 287 -1.59 -6.86 -1.58
C ARG A 287 -0.90 -6.85 -2.93
N GLN A 288 -0.68 -5.68 -3.52
CA GLN A 288 0.06 -5.55 -4.79
C GLN A 288 1.52 -6.05 -4.64
N MET A 289 2.22 -5.68 -3.56
CA MET A 289 3.59 -6.14 -3.33
C MET A 289 3.66 -7.64 -3.04
N VAL A 290 2.71 -8.17 -2.27
CA VAL A 290 2.60 -9.62 -2.03
C VAL A 290 2.38 -10.37 -3.34
N MET A 291 1.46 -9.92 -4.18
CA MET A 291 1.21 -10.53 -5.49
C MET A 291 2.42 -10.43 -6.43
N ALA A 292 3.17 -9.33 -6.38
CA ALA A 292 4.42 -9.20 -7.13
C ALA A 292 5.45 -10.22 -6.67
N GLY A 293 5.56 -10.49 -5.36
CA GLY A 293 6.34 -11.59 -4.80
C GLY A 293 5.86 -12.98 -5.23
N GLU A 294 4.55 -13.15 -5.47
CA GLU A 294 3.95 -14.38 -6.01
C GLU A 294 4.24 -14.59 -7.53
N GLY A 295 4.97 -13.65 -8.17
CA GLY A 295 5.30 -13.69 -9.60
C GLY A 295 4.33 -12.93 -10.50
N ASN A 296 3.41 -12.13 -9.95
CA ASN A 296 2.46 -11.35 -10.75
C ASN A 296 3.11 -10.07 -11.30
N THR A 297 3.41 -10.03 -12.60
CA THR A 297 4.04 -8.89 -13.27
C THR A 297 3.12 -7.68 -13.39
N ASP A 298 1.80 -7.86 -13.44
CA ASP A 298 0.83 -6.76 -13.39
C ASP A 298 0.92 -5.99 -12.06
N SER A 299 1.17 -6.72 -10.96
CA SER A 299 1.40 -6.11 -9.64
C SER A 299 2.79 -5.47 -9.54
N ALA A 300 3.78 -6.00 -10.23
CA ALA A 300 5.09 -5.36 -10.36
C ALA A 300 4.99 -4.02 -11.10
N ILE A 301 4.20 -3.94 -12.17
CA ILE A 301 3.92 -2.67 -12.88
C ILE A 301 3.16 -1.70 -11.98
N THR A 302 2.21 -2.18 -11.18
CA THR A 302 1.53 -1.34 -10.18
C THR A 302 2.53 -0.78 -9.15
N TYR A 303 3.49 -1.58 -8.68
CA TYR A 303 4.57 -1.14 -7.80
C TYR A 303 5.43 -0.05 -8.45
N LEU A 304 5.77 -0.18 -9.73
CA LEU A 304 6.47 0.86 -10.49
C LEU A 304 5.63 2.15 -10.58
N GLY A 305 4.31 2.03 -10.80
CA GLY A 305 3.40 3.17 -10.76
C GLY A 305 3.40 3.88 -9.40
N LEU A 306 3.40 3.12 -8.29
CA LEU A 306 3.53 3.67 -6.93
C LEU A 306 4.89 4.37 -6.75
N LEU A 307 5.99 3.77 -7.18
CA LEU A 307 7.35 4.32 -7.04
C LEU A 307 7.51 5.62 -7.83
N VAL A 308 7.10 5.64 -9.10
CA VAL A 308 7.14 6.83 -9.96
C VAL A 308 6.18 7.90 -9.44
N GLY A 309 4.99 7.51 -8.96
CA GLY A 309 4.05 8.42 -8.31
C GLY A 309 4.64 9.11 -7.09
N ALA A 310 5.41 8.38 -6.27
CA ALA A 310 6.11 8.95 -5.12
C ALA A 310 7.18 9.96 -5.53
N ALA A 311 8.01 9.61 -6.52
CA ALA A 311 9.01 10.52 -7.07
C ALA A 311 8.37 11.79 -7.65
N PHE A 312 7.29 11.64 -8.42
CA PHE A 312 6.54 12.74 -9.01
C PHE A 312 5.96 13.68 -7.94
N CYS A 313 5.35 13.10 -6.89
CA CYS A 313 4.78 13.88 -5.79
C CYS A 313 5.81 14.81 -5.14
N HIS A 314 7.03 14.34 -4.92
CA HIS A 314 8.07 15.14 -4.28
C HIS A 314 8.75 16.12 -5.24
N ASN A 315 8.98 15.74 -6.49
CA ASN A 315 9.60 16.61 -7.49
C ASN A 315 8.70 17.80 -7.89
N PHE A 316 7.38 17.62 -7.86
CA PHE A 316 6.42 18.66 -8.25
C PHE A 316 5.64 19.27 -7.06
N GLY A 317 6.06 18.97 -5.84
CA GLY A 317 5.46 19.54 -4.64
C GLY A 317 3.99 19.14 -4.43
N LEU A 318 3.62 17.90 -4.76
CA LEU A 318 2.25 17.38 -4.58
C LEU A 318 2.06 16.72 -3.20
N ALA A 319 3.13 16.22 -2.58
CA ALA A 319 3.05 15.55 -1.29
C ALA A 319 2.66 16.55 -0.19
N ALA A 320 1.74 16.14 0.68
CA ALA A 320 1.45 16.88 1.91
C ALA A 320 2.62 16.76 2.90
N SER A 321 2.57 17.56 3.96
CA SER A 321 3.49 17.53 5.09
C SER A 321 2.73 17.69 6.41
N GLY A 322 3.42 17.64 7.55
CA GLY A 322 2.80 17.96 8.84
C GLY A 322 2.22 19.38 8.92
N LYS A 323 2.61 20.26 7.99
CA LYS A 323 2.06 21.62 7.87
C LYS A 323 0.74 21.67 7.06
N GLY A 324 0.35 20.56 6.45
CA GLY A 324 -0.86 20.45 5.63
C GLY A 324 -0.60 20.09 4.16
N PRO A 325 -1.68 20.06 3.37
CA PRO A 325 -1.62 19.80 1.93
C PRO A 325 -1.10 21.01 1.15
N THR A 326 -0.36 20.73 0.07
CA THR A 326 0.14 21.75 -0.86
C THR A 326 -0.96 22.14 -1.88
N PRO A 327 -0.93 23.37 -2.45
CA PRO A 327 -1.84 23.75 -3.53
C PRO A 327 -1.78 22.79 -4.73
N ASN A 328 -0.57 22.42 -5.16
CA ASN A 328 -0.38 21.49 -6.27
C ASN A 328 -0.93 20.10 -5.94
N GLY A 329 -0.75 19.62 -4.71
CA GLY A 329 -1.28 18.36 -4.25
C GLY A 329 -2.81 18.32 -4.28
N LYS A 330 -3.46 19.42 -3.89
CA LYS A 330 -4.93 19.58 -3.96
C LYS A 330 -5.44 19.38 -5.39
N VAL A 331 -4.83 20.06 -6.34
CA VAL A 331 -5.15 19.93 -7.78
C VAL A 331 -4.89 18.50 -8.27
N ALA A 332 -3.76 17.90 -7.89
CA ALA A 332 -3.41 16.54 -8.29
C ALA A 332 -4.40 15.48 -7.80
N VAL A 333 -4.95 15.62 -6.59
CA VAL A 333 -5.99 14.71 -6.06
C VAL A 333 -7.27 14.84 -6.87
N ILE A 334 -7.71 16.06 -7.22
CA ILE A 334 -8.91 16.28 -8.04
C ILE A 334 -8.72 15.67 -9.44
N ILE A 335 -7.59 15.95 -10.08
CA ILE A 335 -7.24 15.35 -11.39
C ILE A 335 -7.22 13.82 -11.27
N GLY A 336 -6.62 13.28 -10.21
CA GLY A 336 -6.57 11.85 -9.96
C GLY A 336 -7.97 11.22 -9.85
N LEU A 337 -8.90 11.84 -9.14
CA LEU A 337 -10.28 11.37 -9.04
C LEU A 337 -10.98 11.36 -10.40
N ILE A 338 -10.80 12.42 -11.20
CA ILE A 338 -11.38 12.51 -12.56
C ILE A 338 -10.80 11.41 -13.46
N VAL A 339 -9.48 11.24 -13.45
CA VAL A 339 -8.80 10.22 -14.29
C VAL A 339 -9.23 8.81 -13.88
N LEU A 340 -9.29 8.52 -12.58
CA LEU A 340 -9.75 7.22 -12.09
C LEU A 340 -11.21 6.94 -12.47
N PHE A 341 -12.06 7.97 -12.43
CA PHE A 341 -13.44 7.84 -12.87
C PHE A 341 -13.53 7.54 -14.38
N ILE A 342 -12.74 8.22 -15.20
CA ILE A 342 -12.66 7.95 -16.64
C ILE A 342 -12.16 6.52 -16.90
N ILE A 343 -11.07 6.08 -16.22
CA ILE A 343 -10.55 4.72 -16.34
C ILE A 343 -11.64 3.70 -15.96
N ALA A 344 -12.35 3.93 -14.86
CA ALA A 344 -13.42 3.05 -14.42
C ALA A 344 -14.57 3.00 -15.44
N ALA A 345 -15.01 4.15 -15.95
CA ALA A 345 -16.07 4.25 -16.92
C ALA A 345 -15.71 3.55 -18.25
N VAL A 346 -14.55 3.84 -18.81
CA VAL A 346 -14.07 3.23 -20.07
C VAL A 346 -13.97 1.70 -19.92
N ASN A 347 -13.36 1.20 -18.85
CA ASN A 347 -13.21 -0.25 -18.65
C ASN A 347 -14.52 -0.96 -18.26
N THR A 348 -15.59 -0.21 -17.94
CA THR A 348 -16.91 -0.78 -17.64
C THR A 348 -17.83 -0.75 -18.87
N PHE A 349 -17.92 0.38 -19.57
CA PHE A 349 -18.95 0.63 -20.57
C PHE A 349 -18.50 0.38 -22.01
N SER A 350 -17.21 0.60 -22.35
CA SER A 350 -16.66 0.32 -23.70
C SER A 350 -16.79 -1.16 -24.12
N LYS A 351 -16.92 -2.10 -23.19
CA LYS A 351 -17.14 -3.52 -23.49
C LYS A 351 -18.55 -3.87 -23.94
N LYS A 352 -19.56 -3.03 -23.67
CA LYS A 352 -20.93 -3.30 -24.11
C LYS A 352 -21.14 -3.01 -25.60
N GLU A 353 -20.39 -2.09 -26.18
CA GLU A 353 -20.48 -1.77 -27.61
C GLU A 353 -19.86 -2.86 -28.49
N SER A 354 -18.71 -3.43 -28.12
CA SER A 354 -18.08 -4.51 -28.91
C SER A 354 -18.87 -5.82 -28.89
N ALA A 355 -19.58 -6.13 -27.81
CA ALA A 355 -20.44 -7.31 -27.74
C ALA A 355 -21.80 -7.14 -28.47
N GLY A 356 -22.22 -5.91 -28.72
CA GLY A 356 -23.41 -5.58 -29.51
C GLY A 356 -23.16 -5.66 -31.01
N THR A 357 -21.94 -5.33 -31.46
CA THR A 357 -21.56 -5.32 -32.89
C THR A 357 -21.23 -6.72 -33.43
N GLU A 358 -20.88 -7.69 -32.57
CA GLU A 358 -20.68 -9.11 -32.96
C GLU A 358 -22.00 -9.92 -33.03
N ARG A 359 -23.16 -9.34 -32.70
CA ARG A 359 -24.48 -9.97 -32.75
C ARG A 359 -25.42 -9.37 -33.79
N SER A 360 -24.98 -8.41 -34.57
CA SER A 360 -25.64 -7.84 -35.74
C SER A 360 -24.94 -8.28 -37.04
#